data_7645474074bca9d38689b506998346cc
#
_entry.id   7645474074bca9d38689b506998346cc
#
_cell.length_a   1.000
_cell.length_b   1.000
_cell.length_c   1.000
_cell.angle_alpha   90.00
_cell.angle_beta   90.00
_cell.angle_gamma   90.00
#
_symmetry.space_group_name_H-M   'P 1'
#
loop_
_entity.id
_entity.type
_entity.pdbx_description
1 polymer ?
#
loop_
_entity_poly.entity_id
_entity_poly.type
_entity_poly.pdbx_seq_one_letter_code
_entity_poly.pdbx_strand_id
1 'polypeptide(L)'
;MKWTKAYRKSAGKEMTVDSTFDFEKRRNRVQKYDREIMGQTIRVMKKVEKVREKREQRFYERRMKSAQRVAEKAENKALIKKNINLLAPAVVRNKEMVTTTQKEKATERSSK
;
A
#
# COMPACT_ATOMS: atom_id res chain seq x y z
N MET A 1 9.74 -21.20 6.20
CA MET A 1 8.50 -21.53 5.44
C MET A 1 7.63 -20.29 5.34
N LYS A 2 6.99 -20.04 4.18
CA LYS A 2 6.24 -18.79 3.88
C LYS A 2 4.99 -18.54 4.75
N TRP A 3 4.47 -19.56 5.38
CA TRP A 3 3.29 -19.50 6.25
C TRP A 3 3.60 -19.19 7.71
N THR A 4 4.87 -19.28 8.12
CA THR A 4 5.25 -19.04 9.52
C THR A 4 5.12 -17.57 9.89
N LYS A 5 4.78 -17.32 11.15
CA LYS A 5 4.63 -15.95 11.69
C LYS A 5 5.93 -15.14 11.57
N ALA A 6 7.08 -15.78 11.77
CA ALA A 6 8.40 -15.15 11.62
C ALA A 6 8.63 -14.68 10.18
N TYR A 7 8.34 -15.51 9.18
CA TYR A 7 8.45 -15.14 7.78
C TYR A 7 7.48 -14.01 7.42
N ARG A 8 6.23 -14.09 7.88
CA ARG A 8 5.21 -13.06 7.60
C ARG A 8 5.62 -11.70 8.16
N LYS A 9 6.22 -11.67 9.36
CA LYS A 9 6.77 -10.45 9.96
C LYS A 9 7.94 -9.90 9.13
N SER A 10 8.89 -10.73 8.76
CA SER A 10 10.05 -10.30 7.96
C SER A 10 9.68 -9.83 6.55
N ALA A 11 8.65 -10.43 5.96
CA ALA A 11 8.12 -10.06 4.65
C ALA A 11 7.13 -8.88 4.68
N GLY A 12 6.92 -8.23 5.82
CA GLY A 12 6.00 -7.09 5.96
C GLY A 12 4.52 -7.42 5.73
N LYS A 13 4.13 -8.69 5.91
CA LYS A 13 2.75 -9.17 5.70
C LYS A 13 1.89 -9.08 6.97
N GLU A 14 2.48 -8.71 8.08
CA GLU A 14 1.80 -8.49 9.37
C GLU A 14 2.12 -7.11 9.91
N MET A 15 1.18 -6.55 10.67
CA MET A 15 1.40 -5.31 11.40
C MET A 15 2.32 -5.60 12.59
N THR A 16 3.55 -5.05 12.57
CA THR A 16 4.57 -5.32 13.58
C THR A 16 4.79 -4.16 14.54
N VAL A 17 4.51 -2.93 14.10
CA VAL A 17 4.70 -1.72 14.90
C VAL A 17 3.37 -0.98 14.96
N ASP A 18 2.78 -0.95 16.15
CA ASP A 18 1.56 -0.18 16.43
C ASP A 18 1.51 0.19 17.91
N SER A 19 0.95 1.37 18.22
CA SER A 19 0.80 1.85 19.60
C SER A 19 -0.12 0.98 20.46
N THR A 20 -0.99 0.17 19.86
CA THR A 20 -1.83 -0.79 20.58
C THR A 20 -1.02 -1.91 21.24
N PHE A 21 0.13 -2.29 20.66
CA PHE A 21 1.03 -3.29 21.24
C PHE A 21 1.74 -2.79 22.49
N ASP A 22 1.94 -1.48 22.63
CA ASP A 22 2.55 -0.89 23.83
C ASP A 22 1.65 -1.03 25.06
N PHE A 23 0.35 -1.13 24.86
CA PHE A 23 -0.60 -1.37 25.94
C PHE A 23 -0.46 -2.79 26.52
N GLU A 24 -0.21 -3.78 25.69
CA GLU A 24 -0.05 -5.19 26.09
C GLU A 24 1.38 -5.50 26.59
N LYS A 25 2.30 -4.57 26.41
CA LYS A 25 3.70 -4.77 26.79
C LYS A 25 3.86 -4.94 28.29
N ARG A 26 4.50 -6.06 28.69
CA ARG A 26 4.84 -6.31 30.09
C ARG A 26 5.78 -5.24 30.62
N ARG A 27 5.37 -4.56 31.67
CA ARG A 27 6.15 -3.56 32.38
C ARG A 27 6.62 -4.13 33.71
N ASN A 28 7.92 -4.18 33.93
CA ASN A 28 8.51 -4.69 35.19
C ASN A 28 8.50 -3.62 36.32
N ARG A 29 7.43 -2.81 36.36
CA ARG A 29 7.25 -1.83 37.44
C ARG A 29 6.27 -2.39 38.46
N VAL A 30 6.69 -2.41 39.70
CA VAL A 30 5.81 -2.74 40.83
C VAL A 30 4.89 -1.55 41.07
N GLN A 31 3.60 -1.74 40.90
CA GLN A 31 2.58 -0.74 41.18
C GLN A 31 1.69 -1.20 42.32
N LYS A 32 1.33 -0.26 43.19
CA LYS A 32 0.36 -0.52 44.25
C LYS A 32 -1.01 -0.79 43.61
N TYR A 33 -1.74 -1.76 44.15
CA TYR A 33 -3.08 -2.06 43.70
C TYR A 33 -4.04 -0.90 43.96
N ASP A 34 -4.74 -0.48 42.92
CA ASP A 34 -5.79 0.53 42.97
C ASP A 34 -7.01 0.01 42.17
N ARG A 35 -8.18 -0.02 42.89
CA ARG A 35 -9.42 -0.55 42.31
C ARG A 35 -9.96 0.29 41.15
N GLU A 36 -9.81 1.61 41.20
CA GLU A 36 -10.28 2.52 40.17
C GLU A 36 -9.45 2.36 38.88
N ILE A 37 -8.13 2.29 39.04
CA ILE A 37 -7.20 2.04 37.94
C ILE A 37 -7.50 0.70 37.26
N MET A 38 -7.79 -0.34 38.05
CA MET A 38 -8.19 -1.64 37.49
C MET A 38 -9.48 -1.57 36.69
N GLY A 39 -10.50 -0.89 37.21
CA GLY A 39 -11.75 -0.69 36.48
C GLY A 39 -11.56 0.09 35.15
N GLN A 40 -10.74 1.13 35.20
CA GLN A 40 -10.37 1.89 33.97
C GLN A 40 -9.59 1.04 32.97
N THR A 41 -8.63 0.25 33.44
CA THR A 41 -7.82 -0.65 32.61
C THR A 41 -8.69 -1.63 31.84
N ILE A 42 -9.67 -2.26 32.49
CA ILE A 42 -10.60 -3.18 31.82
C ILE A 42 -11.42 -2.48 30.73
N ARG A 43 -11.88 -1.24 30.98
CA ARG A 43 -12.59 -0.45 29.97
C ARG A 43 -11.70 -0.10 28.78
N VAL A 44 -10.44 0.26 29.06
CA VAL A 44 -9.44 0.60 28.04
C VAL A 44 -9.05 -0.63 27.23
N MET A 45 -8.91 -1.81 27.82
CA MET A 45 -8.64 -3.06 27.10
C MET A 45 -9.64 -3.28 25.96
N LYS A 46 -10.93 -3.21 26.24
CA LYS A 46 -12.00 -3.35 25.24
C LYS A 46 -11.90 -2.32 24.11
N LYS A 47 -11.48 -1.10 24.45
CA LYS A 47 -11.33 -0.02 23.48
C LYS A 47 -10.10 -0.21 22.61
N VAL A 48 -8.98 -0.61 23.20
CA VAL A 48 -7.71 -0.88 22.52
C VAL A 48 -7.88 -2.05 21.54
N GLU A 49 -8.57 -3.12 21.95
CA GLU A 49 -8.86 -4.26 21.08
C GLU A 49 -9.65 -3.86 19.82
N LYS A 50 -10.74 -3.11 19.97
CA LYS A 50 -11.49 -2.58 18.82
C LYS A 50 -10.66 -1.70 17.89
N VAL A 51 -9.73 -0.92 18.45
CA VAL A 51 -8.83 -0.08 17.65
C VAL A 51 -7.82 -0.96 16.90
N ARG A 52 -7.27 -1.98 17.57
CA ARG A 52 -6.35 -2.93 16.97
C ARG A 52 -6.98 -3.66 15.78
N GLU A 53 -8.16 -4.24 15.97
CA GLU A 53 -8.90 -4.92 14.90
C GLU A 53 -9.10 -4.01 13.67
N LYS A 54 -9.55 -2.77 13.90
CA LYS A 54 -9.73 -1.80 12.79
C LYS A 54 -8.43 -1.46 12.07
N ARG A 55 -7.32 -1.38 12.80
CA ARG A 55 -6.00 -1.10 12.22
C ARG A 55 -5.47 -2.29 11.44
N GLU A 56 -5.63 -3.50 11.97
CA GLU A 56 -5.25 -4.75 11.28
C GLU A 56 -6.05 -4.94 9.99
N GLN A 57 -7.36 -4.71 10.04
CA GLN A 57 -8.22 -4.78 8.84
C GLN A 57 -7.78 -3.76 7.79
N ARG A 58 -7.56 -2.52 8.19
CA ARG A 58 -7.09 -1.46 7.28
C ARG A 58 -5.72 -1.77 6.69
N PHE A 59 -4.83 -2.35 7.46
CA PHE A 59 -3.52 -2.82 6.99
C PHE A 59 -3.67 -3.94 5.97
N TYR A 60 -4.53 -4.91 6.22
CA TYR A 60 -4.85 -5.98 5.29
C TYR A 60 -5.42 -5.45 3.98
N GLU A 61 -6.40 -4.56 4.03
CA GLU A 61 -7.02 -3.96 2.85
C GLU A 61 -6.00 -3.19 1.99
N ARG A 62 -5.14 -2.39 2.62
CA ARG A 62 -4.06 -1.68 1.90
C ARG A 62 -3.12 -2.66 1.19
N ARG A 63 -2.73 -3.71 1.88
CA ARG A 63 -1.84 -4.73 1.31
C ARG A 63 -2.49 -5.46 0.15
N MET A 64 -3.75 -5.84 0.26
CA MET A 64 -4.49 -6.47 -0.82
C MET A 64 -4.67 -5.54 -2.01
N LYS A 65 -5.05 -4.30 -1.78
CA LYS A 65 -5.20 -3.29 -2.83
C LYS A 65 -3.89 -3.03 -3.59
N SER A 66 -2.75 -3.02 -2.89
CA SER A 66 -1.45 -2.89 -3.55
C SER A 66 -1.09 -4.12 -4.37
N ALA A 67 -1.38 -5.33 -3.87
CA ALA A 67 -1.14 -6.58 -4.59
C ALA A 67 -2.00 -6.68 -5.86
N GLN A 68 -3.28 -6.31 -5.79
CA GLN A 68 -4.17 -6.25 -6.95
C GLN A 68 -3.64 -5.31 -8.03
N ARG A 69 -3.21 -4.10 -7.67
CA ARG A 69 -2.63 -3.15 -8.62
C ARG A 69 -1.37 -3.67 -9.31
N VAL A 70 -0.55 -4.45 -8.62
CA VAL A 70 0.64 -5.08 -9.20
C VAL A 70 0.23 -6.19 -10.16
N ALA A 71 -0.76 -7.01 -9.80
CA ALA A 71 -1.30 -8.07 -10.66
C ALA A 71 -1.92 -7.48 -11.94
N GLU A 72 -2.80 -6.49 -11.83
CA GLU A 72 -3.41 -5.79 -12.97
C GLU A 72 -2.37 -5.18 -13.92
N LYS A 73 -1.33 -4.55 -13.37
CA LYS A 73 -0.24 -4.01 -14.20
C LYS A 73 0.53 -5.11 -14.94
N ALA A 74 0.74 -6.26 -14.29
CA ALA A 74 1.42 -7.39 -14.92
C ALA A 74 0.57 -8.00 -16.04
N GLU A 75 -0.73 -8.16 -15.82
CA GLU A 75 -1.69 -8.64 -16.82
C GLU A 75 -1.79 -7.67 -18.01
N ASN A 76 -1.95 -6.38 -17.74
CA ASN A 76 -2.00 -5.36 -18.79
C ASN A 76 -0.71 -5.34 -19.61
N LYS A 77 0.45 -5.46 -18.96
CA LYS A 77 1.74 -5.55 -19.66
C LYS A 77 1.84 -6.81 -20.52
N ALA A 78 1.32 -7.94 -20.04
CA ALA A 78 1.28 -9.18 -20.80
C ALA A 78 0.35 -9.07 -22.02
N LEU A 79 -0.83 -8.47 -21.86
CA LEU A 79 -1.79 -8.19 -22.94
C LEU A 79 -1.20 -7.27 -24.00
N ILE A 80 -0.52 -6.18 -23.59
CA ILE A 80 0.16 -5.27 -24.52
C ILE A 80 1.24 -6.00 -25.31
N LYS A 81 2.07 -6.82 -24.66
CA LYS A 81 3.09 -7.62 -25.33
C LYS A 81 2.49 -8.60 -26.34
N LYS A 82 1.37 -9.24 -26.00
CA LYS A 82 0.69 -10.18 -26.87
C LYS A 82 0.08 -9.51 -28.10
N ASN A 83 -0.41 -8.29 -27.95
CA ASN A 83 -1.12 -7.54 -28.99
C ASN A 83 -0.29 -6.37 -29.56
N ILE A 84 1.03 -6.42 -29.45
CA ILE A 84 1.91 -5.31 -29.89
C ILE A 84 1.74 -4.96 -31.35
N ASN A 85 1.46 -5.96 -32.21
CA ASN A 85 1.25 -5.77 -33.63
C ASN A 85 -0.01 -4.94 -33.95
N LEU A 86 -1.01 -4.97 -33.07
CA LEU A 86 -2.22 -4.16 -33.20
C LEU A 86 -2.01 -2.71 -32.72
N LEU A 87 -1.08 -2.51 -31.81
CA LEU A 87 -0.78 -1.20 -31.21
C LEU A 87 0.30 -0.43 -32.00
N ALA A 88 1.20 -1.14 -32.70
CA ALA A 88 2.30 -0.54 -33.46
C ALA A 88 1.85 0.57 -34.41
N PRO A 89 0.78 0.42 -35.22
CA PRO A 89 0.32 1.47 -36.13
C PRO A 89 -0.15 2.73 -35.40
N ALA A 90 -0.84 2.57 -34.28
CA ALA A 90 -1.36 3.69 -33.49
C ALA A 90 -0.24 4.47 -32.79
N VAL A 91 0.78 3.78 -32.30
CA VAL A 91 1.94 4.39 -31.63
C VAL A 91 2.79 5.17 -32.64
N VAL A 92 2.98 4.65 -33.85
CA VAL A 92 3.71 5.35 -34.94
C VAL A 92 2.97 6.62 -35.32
N ARG A 93 1.65 6.55 -35.53
CA ARG A 93 0.82 7.72 -35.88
C ARG A 93 0.88 8.81 -34.81
N ASN A 94 0.82 8.45 -33.53
CA ASN A 94 0.93 9.42 -32.42
C ASN A 94 2.32 10.06 -32.34
N LYS A 95 3.39 9.30 -32.63
CA LYS A 95 4.74 9.87 -32.70
C LYS A 95 4.90 10.87 -33.84
N GLU A 96 4.36 10.56 -35.00
CA GLU A 96 4.39 11.46 -36.19
C GLU A 96 3.61 12.74 -35.91
N MET A 97 2.42 12.66 -35.29
CA MET A 97 1.64 13.85 -34.93
C MET A 97 2.37 14.74 -33.91
N VAL A 98 3.04 14.14 -32.91
CA VAL A 98 3.80 14.91 -31.92
C VAL A 98 5.03 15.58 -32.53
N THR A 99 5.72 14.91 -33.47
CA THR A 99 6.89 15.49 -34.18
C THR A 99 6.52 16.59 -35.14
N THR A 100 5.37 16.51 -35.82
CA THR A 100 4.87 17.59 -36.69
C THR A 100 4.47 18.81 -35.90
N THR A 101 3.74 18.65 -34.82
CA THR A 101 3.33 19.76 -33.92
C THR A 101 4.52 20.48 -33.26
N GLN A 102 5.58 19.73 -32.95
CA GLN A 102 6.81 20.32 -32.44
C GLN A 102 7.61 21.10 -33.48
N LYS A 103 7.63 20.63 -34.73
CA LYS A 103 8.27 21.33 -35.85
C LYS A 103 7.54 22.64 -36.20
N GLU A 104 6.22 22.62 -36.25
CA GLU A 104 5.39 23.80 -36.48
C GLU A 104 5.61 24.89 -35.43
N LYS A 105 5.63 24.50 -34.15
CA LYS A 105 5.92 25.42 -33.03
C LYS A 105 7.35 25.96 -33.04
N ALA A 106 8.31 25.22 -33.58
CA ALA A 106 9.69 25.66 -33.69
C ALA A 106 9.87 26.68 -34.85
N THR A 107 9.15 26.48 -35.97
CA THR A 107 9.16 27.44 -37.09
C THR A 107 8.44 28.74 -36.75
N GLU A 108 7.35 28.72 -35.99
CA GLU A 108 6.66 29.94 -35.50
C GLU A 108 7.52 30.76 -34.54
N ARG A 109 8.39 30.11 -33.77
CA ARG A 109 9.33 30.84 -32.86
C ARG A 109 10.55 31.43 -33.57
N SER A 110 10.89 30.91 -34.72
CA SER A 110 12.04 31.39 -35.53
C SER A 110 11.67 32.55 -36.48
N SER A 111 10.38 32.80 -36.65
CA SER A 111 9.86 33.87 -37.55
C SER A 111 9.40 35.14 -36.79
N LYS A 112 9.64 35.21 -35.49
CA LYS A 112 9.45 36.39 -34.65
C LYS A 112 10.80 36.88 -34.13
#